data_8054b68afb9fe00c329c86c10fadd9f2
#
_entry.id   8054b68afb9fe00c329c86c10fadd9f2
#
_cell.length_a   1.000
_cell.length_b   1.000
_cell.length_c   1.000
_cell.angle_alpha   90.00
_cell.angle_beta   90.00
_cell.angle_gamma   90.00
#
_symmetry.space_group_name_H-M   'P 1'
#
loop_
_entity.id
_entity.type
_entity.pdbx_description
1 polymer ?
#
loop_
_entity_poly.entity_id
_entity_poly.type
_entity_poly.pdbx_seq_one_letter_code
_entity_poly.pdbx_strand_id
1 'polypeptide(L)'
;VTVNNIYTSCLNYNKTLNSHMMKNDEWGAVAYLSKSKYGKQNEEVWINNSSSYITGSAGNSASAGSNEGTTNDYTSTQGVKASTTGTVYGVYDMSGGAWEYVAAYVDNGDSNLTSYGSSLVNGDAKVKNVYTRGNRKWRK
;
A
#
# COMPACT_ATOMS: atom_id res chain seq x y z
N VAL A 1 -11.21 -12.19 -6.17
CA VAL A 1 -9.76 -12.17 -6.41
C VAL A 1 -9.08 -12.71 -5.18
N THR A 2 -8.14 -13.65 -5.32
CA THR A 2 -7.39 -14.24 -4.20
C THR A 2 -6.00 -13.60 -4.10
N VAL A 3 -5.38 -13.68 -2.92
CA VAL A 3 -4.00 -13.21 -2.72
C VAL A 3 -3.03 -13.91 -3.68
N ASN A 4 -3.25 -15.20 -3.96
CA ASN A 4 -2.48 -15.94 -4.97
C ASN A 4 -2.48 -15.26 -6.33
N ASN A 5 -3.66 -14.82 -6.80
CA ASN A 5 -3.79 -14.19 -8.11
C ASN A 5 -3.10 -12.83 -8.13
N ILE A 6 -3.26 -12.03 -7.07
CA ILE A 6 -2.60 -10.73 -6.96
C ILE A 6 -1.08 -10.91 -6.97
N TYR A 7 -0.56 -11.79 -6.11
CA TYR A 7 0.87 -12.08 -6.01
C TYR A 7 1.47 -12.52 -7.34
N THR A 8 0.81 -13.49 -8.00
CA THR A 8 1.28 -14.04 -9.29
C THR A 8 1.21 -13.00 -10.40
N SER A 9 0.16 -12.18 -10.45
CA SER A 9 0.01 -11.12 -11.44
C SER A 9 1.10 -10.06 -11.28
N CYS A 10 1.41 -9.65 -10.05
CA CYS A 10 2.48 -8.70 -9.78
C CYS A 10 3.86 -9.24 -10.20
N LEU A 11 4.16 -10.51 -9.90
CA LEU A 11 5.41 -11.14 -10.33
C LEU A 11 5.58 -11.24 -11.85
N ASN A 12 4.47 -11.41 -12.57
CA ASN A 12 4.47 -11.58 -14.02
C ASN A 12 4.29 -10.28 -14.79
N TYR A 13 4.00 -9.15 -14.11
CA TYR A 13 3.73 -7.87 -14.75
C TYR A 13 4.91 -7.39 -15.59
N ASN A 14 6.10 -7.37 -15.04
CA ASN A 14 7.33 -7.04 -15.77
C ASN A 14 8.55 -7.71 -15.14
N LYS A 15 8.93 -8.85 -15.69
CA LYS A 15 10.06 -9.66 -15.18
C LYS A 15 11.42 -8.94 -15.34
N THR A 16 11.57 -8.09 -16.34
CA THR A 16 12.81 -7.33 -16.56
C THR A 16 13.03 -6.29 -15.46
N LEU A 17 11.96 -5.73 -14.92
CA LEU A 17 12.00 -4.78 -13.81
C LEU A 17 11.91 -5.47 -12.43
N ASN A 18 11.92 -6.80 -12.38
CA ASN A 18 11.70 -7.57 -11.14
C ASN A 18 10.43 -7.15 -10.40
N SER A 19 9.35 -6.90 -11.15
CA SER A 19 8.07 -6.50 -10.54
C SER A 19 7.60 -7.55 -9.54
N HIS A 20 7.05 -7.10 -8.45
CA HIS A 20 6.51 -7.96 -7.40
C HIS A 20 5.40 -7.22 -6.63
N MET A 21 4.59 -7.97 -5.91
CA MET A 21 3.64 -7.41 -4.98
C MET A 21 4.39 -6.73 -3.85
N MET A 22 4.05 -5.47 -3.53
CA MET A 22 4.72 -4.69 -2.49
C MET A 22 4.79 -5.47 -1.17
N LYS A 23 5.96 -5.56 -0.58
CA LYS A 23 6.15 -6.16 0.74
C LYS A 23 5.67 -5.21 1.85
N ASN A 24 5.37 -5.75 3.01
CA ASN A 24 4.94 -4.94 4.15
C ASN A 24 6.00 -3.94 4.63
N ASP A 25 7.27 -4.31 4.61
CA ASP A 25 8.38 -3.42 4.95
C ASP A 25 8.63 -2.33 3.90
N GLU A 26 8.37 -2.61 2.63
CA GLU A 26 8.42 -1.61 1.55
C GLU A 26 7.30 -0.59 1.70
N TRP A 27 6.08 -1.05 1.94
CA TRP A 27 4.94 -0.17 2.24
C TRP A 27 5.23 0.70 3.47
N GLY A 28 5.74 0.10 4.53
CA GLY A 28 6.14 0.79 5.75
C GLY A 28 7.23 1.84 5.52
N ALA A 29 8.20 1.55 4.65
CA ALA A 29 9.26 2.50 4.28
C ALA A 29 8.69 3.73 3.57
N VAL A 30 7.76 3.56 2.61
CA VAL A 30 7.10 4.68 1.92
C VAL A 30 6.29 5.52 2.91
N ALA A 31 5.51 4.88 3.79
CA ALA A 31 4.73 5.56 4.83
C ALA A 31 5.64 6.35 5.79
N TYR A 32 6.76 5.78 6.20
CA TYR A 32 7.74 6.45 7.06
C TYR A 32 8.40 7.65 6.35
N LEU A 33 8.83 7.47 5.11
CA LEU A 33 9.48 8.52 4.32
C LEU A 33 8.54 9.69 4.04
N SER A 34 7.23 9.47 3.99
CA SER A 34 6.26 10.56 3.84
C SER A 34 6.32 11.57 5.00
N LYS A 35 6.75 11.13 6.19
CA LYS A 35 6.96 11.99 7.38
C LYS A 35 8.37 12.57 7.50
N SER A 36 9.26 12.24 6.58
CA SER A 36 10.64 12.76 6.56
C SER A 36 10.72 14.16 5.94
N LYS A 37 11.91 14.76 6.01
CA LYS A 37 12.20 16.03 5.32
C LYS A 37 12.07 15.99 3.79
N TYR A 38 12.03 14.80 3.21
CA TYR A 38 11.81 14.57 1.77
C TYR A 38 10.36 14.31 1.42
N GLY A 39 9.50 14.20 2.42
CA GLY A 39 8.06 14.02 2.29
C GLY A 39 7.31 15.25 2.77
N LYS A 40 6.17 15.02 3.40
CA LYS A 40 5.27 16.06 3.91
C LYS A 40 5.60 16.52 5.34
N GLN A 41 6.59 15.93 5.98
CA GLN A 41 7.02 16.23 7.35
C GLN A 41 5.86 16.11 8.36
N ASN A 42 5.40 17.24 8.88
CA ASN A 42 4.32 17.29 9.88
C ASN A 42 2.91 17.33 9.28
N GLU A 43 2.81 17.43 7.95
CA GLU A 43 1.51 17.40 7.28
C GLU A 43 1.04 15.97 7.05
N GLU A 44 -0.28 15.75 7.12
CA GLU A 44 -0.86 14.47 6.75
C GLU A 44 -1.01 14.33 5.23
N VAL A 45 -0.83 13.10 4.74
CA VAL A 45 -1.21 12.75 3.37
C VAL A 45 -2.73 12.76 3.29
N TRP A 46 -3.28 13.50 2.32
CA TRP A 46 -4.73 13.55 2.15
C TRP A 46 -5.27 12.21 1.67
N ILE A 47 -6.45 11.88 2.14
CA ILE A 47 -7.11 10.62 1.80
C ILE A 47 -7.64 10.64 0.36
N ASN A 48 -7.48 9.53 -0.36
CA ASN A 48 -8.25 9.26 -1.56
C ASN A 48 -9.67 8.83 -1.15
N ASN A 49 -10.65 9.69 -1.32
CA ASN A 49 -12.05 9.45 -0.98
C ASN A 49 -12.92 9.07 -2.18
N SER A 50 -12.33 8.75 -3.32
CA SER A 50 -13.08 8.40 -4.54
C SER A 50 -13.90 7.12 -4.34
N SER A 51 -15.21 7.20 -4.51
CA SER A 51 -16.11 6.05 -4.48
C SER A 51 -15.90 5.09 -5.65
N SER A 52 -15.27 5.56 -6.71
CA SER A 52 -14.91 4.75 -7.88
C SER A 52 -13.47 4.26 -7.83
N TYR A 53 -12.78 4.46 -6.70
CA TYR A 53 -11.39 4.04 -6.49
C TYR A 53 -10.42 4.56 -7.57
N ILE A 54 -10.64 5.80 -8.02
CA ILE A 54 -9.78 6.44 -9.01
C ILE A 54 -8.41 6.68 -8.39
N THR A 55 -7.39 6.04 -8.94
CA THR A 55 -6.00 6.17 -8.48
C THR A 55 -5.52 7.61 -8.52
N GLY A 56 -4.85 8.03 -7.46
CA GLY A 56 -4.26 9.37 -7.35
C GLY A 56 -5.26 10.48 -7.06
N SER A 57 -6.53 10.16 -6.82
CA SER A 57 -7.51 11.15 -6.40
C SER A 57 -7.26 11.61 -4.96
N ALA A 58 -7.65 12.82 -4.63
CA ALA A 58 -7.63 13.36 -3.27
C ALA A 58 -8.99 13.91 -2.88
N GLY A 59 -9.38 13.69 -1.64
CA GLY A 59 -10.48 14.43 -1.00
C GLY A 59 -10.09 15.88 -0.69
N ASN A 60 -10.85 16.52 0.17
CA ASN A 60 -10.62 17.92 0.56
C ASN A 60 -9.84 18.07 1.87
N SER A 61 -9.45 16.96 2.51
CA SER A 61 -8.67 16.95 3.75
C SER A 61 -8.02 15.59 3.96
N ALA A 62 -7.12 15.50 4.95
CA ALA A 62 -6.52 14.25 5.38
C ALA A 62 -7.54 13.30 6.06
N SER A 63 -8.64 13.83 6.56
CA SER A 63 -9.69 13.08 7.26
C SER A 63 -11.03 13.11 6.55
N ALA A 64 -11.07 13.43 5.26
CA ALA A 64 -12.29 13.35 4.47
C ALA A 64 -12.85 11.92 4.52
N GLY A 65 -14.14 11.78 4.85
CA GLY A 65 -14.79 10.47 4.85
C GLY A 65 -14.72 9.80 3.47
N SER A 66 -14.70 8.48 3.46
CA SER A 66 -14.83 7.74 2.21
C SER A 66 -16.18 8.09 1.56
N ASN A 67 -16.15 8.38 0.27
CA ASN A 67 -17.30 8.77 -0.55
C ASN A 67 -17.90 10.17 -0.25
N GLU A 68 -17.19 11.02 0.48
CA GLU A 68 -17.66 12.40 0.75
C GLU A 68 -16.99 13.42 -0.17
N GLY A 69 -17.83 14.13 -0.91
CA GLY A 69 -17.45 15.37 -1.57
C GLY A 69 -16.71 15.21 -2.89
N THR A 70 -16.05 16.29 -3.27
CA THR A 70 -15.32 16.42 -4.53
C THR A 70 -14.03 15.64 -4.47
N THR A 71 -13.73 14.86 -5.50
CA THR A 71 -12.42 14.29 -5.72
C THR A 71 -11.57 15.26 -6.55
N ASN A 72 -10.34 15.45 -6.13
CA ASN A 72 -9.36 16.29 -6.82
C ASN A 72 -8.40 15.41 -7.62
N ASP A 73 -8.17 15.73 -8.88
CA ASP A 73 -7.21 15.06 -9.73
C ASP A 73 -5.78 15.25 -9.21
N TYR A 74 -4.95 14.21 -9.34
CA TYR A 74 -3.55 14.20 -8.86
C TYR A 74 -2.68 15.33 -9.42
N THR A 75 -3.04 15.93 -10.55
CA THR A 75 -2.33 17.07 -11.16
C THR A 75 -2.76 18.43 -10.60
N SER A 76 -3.87 18.47 -9.88
CA SER A 76 -4.39 19.72 -9.31
C SER A 76 -3.63 20.13 -8.04
N THR A 77 -3.70 21.40 -7.68
CA THR A 77 -3.11 21.95 -6.45
C THR A 77 -3.62 21.24 -5.18
N GLN A 78 -4.84 20.76 -5.18
CA GLN A 78 -5.41 20.00 -4.07
C GLN A 78 -5.04 18.52 -4.18
N GLY A 79 -5.05 17.95 -5.39
CA GLY A 79 -4.77 16.54 -5.62
C GLY A 79 -3.37 16.13 -5.19
N VAL A 80 -2.36 16.97 -5.39
CA VAL A 80 -0.98 16.66 -4.94
C VAL A 80 -0.85 16.50 -3.42
N LYS A 81 -1.82 16.94 -2.64
CA LYS A 81 -1.82 16.76 -1.18
C LYS A 81 -2.03 15.30 -0.76
N ALA A 82 -2.54 14.44 -1.65
CA ALA A 82 -2.61 12.99 -1.46
C ALA A 82 -1.29 12.27 -1.80
N SER A 83 -0.32 12.98 -2.37
CA SER A 83 1.02 12.45 -2.61
C SER A 83 1.87 12.44 -1.34
N THR A 84 2.75 11.45 -1.21
CA THR A 84 3.70 11.34 -0.09
C THR A 84 4.70 12.49 0.01
N THR A 85 4.91 13.24 -1.07
CA THR A 85 5.81 14.40 -1.14
C THR A 85 5.07 15.73 -1.17
N GLY A 86 3.75 15.73 -1.31
CA GLY A 86 2.96 16.94 -1.56
C GLY A 86 3.18 17.53 -2.96
N THR A 87 3.83 16.79 -3.85
CA THR A 87 4.06 17.14 -5.26
C THR A 87 3.54 16.04 -6.17
N VAL A 88 3.43 16.31 -7.47
CA VAL A 88 2.98 15.32 -8.45
C VAL A 88 3.89 14.08 -8.54
N TYR A 89 5.12 14.17 -8.08
CA TYR A 89 6.14 13.11 -8.18
C TYR A 89 6.20 12.16 -6.98
N GLY A 90 5.28 12.25 -6.04
CA GLY A 90 5.20 11.32 -4.92
C GLY A 90 4.43 10.04 -5.23
N VAL A 91 4.26 9.21 -4.21
CA VAL A 91 3.41 8.02 -4.24
C VAL A 91 2.02 8.40 -3.76
N TYR A 92 1.00 7.95 -4.48
CA TYR A 92 -0.40 8.19 -4.18
C TYR A 92 -1.04 6.94 -3.57
N ASP A 93 -2.28 7.09 -3.12
CA ASP A 93 -3.12 6.03 -2.56
C ASP A 93 -2.57 5.36 -1.27
N MET A 94 -1.58 6.00 -0.61
CA MET A 94 -1.10 5.58 0.71
C MET A 94 -2.13 5.83 1.82
N SER A 95 -3.20 6.55 1.53
CA SER A 95 -4.31 6.85 2.44
C SER A 95 -5.62 6.81 1.67
N GLY A 96 -6.52 5.90 2.02
CA GLY A 96 -7.79 5.69 1.33
C GLY A 96 -7.64 4.94 -0.01
N GLY A 97 -8.61 5.12 -0.90
CA GLY A 97 -8.67 4.37 -2.15
C GLY A 97 -9.12 2.92 -1.96
N ALA A 98 -8.73 2.04 -2.87
CA ALA A 98 -8.99 0.61 -2.78
C ALA A 98 -8.14 -0.04 -1.67
N TRP A 99 -8.62 -1.16 -1.16
CA TRP A 99 -7.84 -1.96 -0.20
C TRP A 99 -6.57 -2.48 -0.85
N GLU A 100 -5.45 -2.22 -0.22
CA GLU A 100 -4.14 -2.65 -0.66
C GLU A 100 -3.70 -3.90 0.10
N TYR A 101 -3.24 -4.90 -0.65
CA TYR A 101 -2.66 -6.10 -0.09
C TYR A 101 -1.14 -6.04 -0.21
N VAL A 102 -0.45 -6.49 0.83
CA VAL A 102 1.02 -6.61 0.84
C VAL A 102 1.44 -8.07 0.78
N ALA A 103 2.61 -8.34 0.20
CA ALA A 103 3.22 -9.66 0.17
C ALA A 103 3.78 -10.03 1.55
N ALA A 104 2.88 -10.32 2.50
CA ALA A 104 3.23 -10.67 3.87
C ALA A 104 2.24 -11.69 4.44
N TYR A 105 2.71 -12.56 5.34
CA TYR A 105 1.83 -13.45 6.09
C TYR A 105 2.42 -13.83 7.44
N VAL A 106 1.55 -14.29 8.34
CA VAL A 106 1.97 -14.90 9.61
C VAL A 106 1.99 -16.41 9.43
N ASP A 107 3.18 -17.01 9.57
CA ASP A 107 3.33 -18.46 9.52
C ASP A 107 2.82 -19.08 10.83
N ASN A 108 1.55 -19.46 10.82
CA ASN A 108 0.82 -19.97 11.97
C ASN A 108 0.12 -21.32 11.72
N GLY A 109 0.31 -21.90 10.54
CA GLY A 109 -0.32 -23.16 10.13
C GLY A 109 -1.80 -23.03 9.75
N ASP A 110 -2.31 -21.81 9.53
CA ASP A 110 -3.69 -21.59 9.10
C ASP A 110 -3.95 -22.18 7.71
N SER A 111 -5.01 -22.96 7.55
CA SER A 111 -5.36 -23.60 6.29
C SER A 111 -5.68 -22.60 5.16
N ASN A 112 -6.09 -21.38 5.49
CA ASN A 112 -6.31 -20.32 4.50
C ASN A 112 -5.02 -19.92 3.79
N LEU A 113 -3.85 -20.04 4.43
CA LEU A 113 -2.56 -19.83 3.78
C LEU A 113 -2.35 -20.82 2.63
N THR A 114 -2.74 -22.07 2.82
CA THR A 114 -2.65 -23.10 1.77
C THR A 114 -3.70 -22.90 0.69
N SER A 115 -4.93 -22.57 1.07
CA SER A 115 -6.06 -22.46 0.16
C SER A 115 -6.01 -21.22 -0.74
N TYR A 116 -5.60 -20.06 -0.18
CA TYR A 116 -5.69 -18.77 -0.86
C TYR A 116 -4.35 -18.04 -0.99
N GLY A 117 -3.30 -18.51 -0.31
CA GLY A 117 -1.99 -17.88 -0.23
C GLY A 117 -0.83 -18.78 -0.64
N SER A 118 -1.05 -19.96 -1.22
CA SER A 118 0.00 -20.93 -1.50
C SER A 118 1.14 -20.39 -2.40
N SER A 119 0.81 -19.58 -3.40
CA SER A 119 1.82 -18.96 -4.27
C SER A 119 2.70 -17.96 -3.50
N LEU A 120 2.13 -17.21 -2.57
CA LEU A 120 2.87 -16.32 -1.68
C LEU A 120 3.72 -17.13 -0.68
N VAL A 121 3.15 -18.18 -0.06
CA VAL A 121 3.85 -19.02 0.92
C VAL A 121 5.07 -19.71 0.28
N ASN A 122 4.91 -20.25 -0.93
CA ASN A 122 5.96 -20.96 -1.65
C ASN A 122 6.86 -20.04 -2.50
N GLY A 123 6.54 -18.75 -2.59
CA GLY A 123 7.29 -17.80 -3.39
C GLY A 123 8.67 -17.46 -2.80
N ASP A 124 9.49 -16.74 -3.59
CA ASP A 124 10.84 -16.34 -3.20
C ASP A 124 10.79 -15.47 -1.92
N ALA A 125 11.68 -15.79 -0.98
CA ALA A 125 11.82 -15.05 0.28
C ALA A 125 12.20 -13.57 0.09
N LYS A 126 12.79 -13.20 -1.05
CA LYS A 126 13.19 -11.81 -1.36
C LYS A 126 12.01 -10.91 -1.63
N VAL A 127 10.87 -11.46 -2.05
CA VAL A 127 9.69 -10.69 -2.48
C VAL A 127 8.49 -10.91 -1.56
N LYS A 128 8.72 -11.22 -0.29
CA LYS A 128 7.69 -11.33 0.74
C LYS A 128 8.26 -11.09 2.14
N ASN A 129 7.39 -10.79 3.10
CA ASN A 129 7.71 -10.82 4.52
C ASN A 129 7.01 -12.01 5.21
N VAL A 130 7.73 -12.71 6.05
CA VAL A 130 7.20 -13.82 6.85
C VAL A 130 7.34 -13.48 8.33
N TYR A 131 6.25 -13.56 9.06
CA TYR A 131 6.20 -13.33 10.49
C TYR A 131 5.87 -14.62 11.22
N THR A 132 6.56 -14.92 12.32
CA THR A 132 6.27 -16.06 13.16
C THR A 132 5.57 -15.64 14.46
N ARG A 133 4.76 -16.56 15.02
CA ARG A 133 3.93 -16.27 16.20
C ARG A 133 4.74 -15.84 17.45
N GLY A 134 6.05 -16.15 17.51
CA GLY A 134 6.94 -15.86 18.64
C GLY A 134 7.55 -14.44 18.63
N ASN A 135 7.50 -13.73 17.52
CA ASN A 135 8.22 -12.46 17.35
C ASN A 135 7.39 -11.21 17.71
N ARG A 136 6.28 -11.36 18.41
CA ARG A 136 5.52 -10.23 18.94
C ARG A 136 6.20 -9.62 20.17
N LYS A 137 7.37 -9.03 20.00
CA LYS A 137 7.87 -8.05 20.97
C LYS A 137 7.55 -6.65 20.46
N TRP A 138 6.29 -6.26 20.57
CA TRP A 138 5.96 -4.84 20.62
C TRP A 138 6.55 -4.31 21.93
N ARG A 139 7.70 -3.67 21.84
CA ARG A 139 8.17 -2.86 22.97
C ARG A 139 7.34 -1.58 22.98
N LYS A 140 6.67 -1.34 24.11
CA LYS A 140 6.00 -0.06 24.40
C LYS A 140 7.03 1.05 24.46
#